data_4c3411e49ab76c20dc235dee5b834dd7
#
_entry.id   4c3411e49ab76c20dc235dee5b834dd7
#
_cell.length_a   1.000
_cell.length_b   1.000
_cell.length_c   1.000
_cell.angle_alpha   90.00
_cell.angle_beta   90.00
_cell.angle_gamma   90.00
#
_symmetry.space_group_name_H-M   'P 1'
#
loop_
_entity.id
_entity.type
_entity.pdbx_description
1 polymer ?
#
loop_
_entity_poly.entity_id
_entity_poly.type
_entity_poly.pdbx_seq_one_letter_code
_entity_poly.pdbx_strand_id
1 'polypeptide(L)'
;MLVCTPPRTLPLSSTQPVTNSNSQSAVRTPRAENWGAVSWNVDGVERDELEVDVLLVGAGAANLALAIDLARRAKAAGNELSILVLEKAEDIGYHTLSGGVMDPRAMIELMGPDWNAKGCPVEAEVTFDCVDFLRKGGRKLRAKGLFVPPQFKNHGNYIVSLHHIVRWLKDQAEELGVDVYPGFAATEVLYEGERVVGVQTRDSGVAKNGDRKPQFEPGMNVKAKVTVFGEGTRGSLTKGLIAKLGLDEGQNPQIYETGIKEIWSIPEERGKRLLGSVIHTAGQPLGTRGYGGGWIYGMSGNRLSIGFVVGLDHPDALLDPHALFVQWKQHPAVAELLEGGEVVRYGAKTIPGGGYFSMPKLQGDGFCIVGDAAGFVNMSRLKGIHLAIKSGMLAAEAISNALAADDTSGAKLAEYTRLFEASWAKDELYGVRNFRQGFAEGFFRGSFDAGIQMITGGRGLKARREVHADYTYTQAKRLAQLEKPTFDDKGSMDKLTDVYHSGAVHEEDQPAHLFVTDPDICVSRCTEEYGNPCQHFCPAAVYEWPTEAKPTGVVINASNCVHCKTCDIADPYQIIEWTVPEGGGGPKYIDM
;
A
#
# COMPACT_ATOMS: atom_id res chain seq x y z
N MET A 1 -27.17 7.74 -7.54
CA MET A 1 -26.57 9.00 -8.06
C MET A 1 -26.22 9.86 -6.86
N LEU A 2 -24.95 9.98 -6.52
CA LEU A 2 -24.48 10.84 -5.43
C LEU A 2 -23.89 12.09 -6.05
N VAL A 3 -24.59 13.20 -5.86
CA VAL A 3 -23.98 14.53 -5.96
C VAL A 3 -23.27 14.76 -4.64
N CYS A 4 -21.97 15.01 -4.68
CA CYS A 4 -21.17 15.32 -3.49
C CYS A 4 -21.72 16.55 -2.79
N THR A 5 -22.37 16.40 -1.64
CA THR A 5 -22.58 17.52 -0.72
C THR A 5 -21.36 17.58 0.20
N PRO A 6 -20.73 18.74 0.40
CA PRO A 6 -19.55 18.85 1.25
C PRO A 6 -19.90 18.61 2.72
N PRO A 7 -19.02 17.99 3.50
CA PRO A 7 -19.16 17.88 4.95
C PRO A 7 -19.16 19.28 5.59
N ARG A 8 -19.81 19.39 6.75
CA ARG A 8 -19.79 20.63 7.54
C ARG A 8 -18.36 20.92 7.98
N THR A 9 -17.78 22.02 7.52
CA THR A 9 -16.50 22.52 7.99
C THR A 9 -16.65 23.13 9.38
N LEU A 10 -15.75 22.81 10.30
CA LEU A 10 -15.60 23.51 11.58
C LEU A 10 -15.30 24.99 11.34
N PRO A 11 -15.82 25.93 12.14
CA PRO A 11 -15.62 27.34 11.96
C PRO A 11 -14.17 27.74 12.28
N LEU A 12 -13.43 28.17 11.25
CA LEU A 12 -12.14 28.83 11.43
C LEU A 12 -12.34 30.25 11.97
N SER A 13 -11.62 30.57 13.03
CA SER A 13 -11.57 31.91 13.61
C SER A 13 -11.06 32.93 12.60
N SER A 14 -11.76 34.05 12.54
CA SER A 14 -11.55 35.20 11.65
C SER A 14 -10.14 35.82 11.80
N THR A 15 -9.40 35.91 10.69
CA THR A 15 -8.39 36.96 10.51
C THR A 15 -8.48 37.55 9.11
N GLN A 16 -8.21 38.84 9.03
CA GLN A 16 -8.52 39.78 7.96
C GLN A 16 -7.75 39.55 6.64
N PRO A 17 -8.18 40.16 5.52
CA PRO A 17 -7.62 39.90 4.19
C PRO A 17 -6.30 40.68 3.96
N VAL A 18 -5.31 40.03 3.40
CA VAL A 18 -4.16 40.69 2.79
C VAL A 18 -4.34 40.71 1.28
N THR A 19 -4.42 41.88 0.73
CA THR A 19 -4.35 42.15 -0.71
C THR A 19 -2.93 41.94 -1.23
N ASN A 20 -2.72 41.30 -2.30
CA ASN A 20 -1.97 41.53 -3.34
C ASN A 20 -1.48 40.96 -4.52
N SER A 21 -1.22 41.48 -5.47
CA SER A 21 -0.75 41.22 -6.81
C SER A 21 0.65 40.62 -6.90
N ASN A 22 0.81 39.46 -7.55
CA ASN A 22 1.75 39.27 -8.66
C ASN A 22 1.65 37.87 -9.27
N SER A 23 1.44 37.83 -10.56
CA SER A 23 1.36 36.64 -11.38
C SER A 23 2.74 35.99 -11.54
N GLN A 24 3.03 34.97 -10.76
CA GLN A 24 3.91 33.88 -11.11
C GLN A 24 3.25 32.61 -10.61
N SER A 25 3.17 31.59 -11.46
CA SER A 25 2.56 30.31 -11.18
C SER A 25 3.24 29.65 -9.96
N ALA A 26 2.74 30.02 -8.78
CA ALA A 26 3.12 29.33 -7.56
C ALA A 26 2.57 27.92 -7.65
N VAL A 27 3.45 26.95 -7.87
CA VAL A 27 3.18 25.57 -7.54
C VAL A 27 2.75 25.58 -6.07
N ARG A 28 1.44 25.39 -5.83
CA ARG A 28 0.91 25.27 -4.47
C ARG A 28 1.57 24.05 -3.84
N THR A 29 2.28 24.28 -2.77
CA THR A 29 2.74 23.20 -1.88
C THR A 29 1.53 22.38 -1.45
N PRO A 30 1.59 21.05 -1.58
CA PRO A 30 0.43 20.22 -1.25
C PRO A 30 0.12 20.31 0.25
N ARG A 31 -1.09 20.45 0.57
CA ARG A 31 -1.91 20.13 1.73
C ARG A 31 -1.28 19.55 3.01
N ALA A 32 -0.06 19.86 3.40
CA ALA A 32 0.49 19.45 4.70
C ALA A 32 -0.41 19.89 5.89
N GLU A 33 -1.12 20.99 5.72
CA GLU A 33 -1.93 21.58 6.81
C GLU A 33 -3.30 20.92 7.04
N ASN A 34 -3.80 20.08 6.11
CA ASN A 34 -5.15 19.51 6.15
C ASN A 34 -5.22 17.98 6.00
N TRP A 35 -4.12 17.28 5.99
CA TRP A 35 -4.13 15.82 5.96
C TRP A 35 -4.76 15.26 7.26
N GLY A 36 -5.79 14.44 7.11
CA GLY A 36 -6.54 13.89 8.24
C GLY A 36 -7.61 14.81 8.82
N ALA A 37 -7.90 15.95 8.18
CA ALA A 37 -8.95 16.88 8.63
C ALA A 37 -10.38 16.41 8.31
N VAL A 38 -10.53 15.33 7.52
CA VAL A 38 -11.84 14.77 7.20
C VAL A 38 -12.13 13.61 8.14
N SER A 39 -12.87 13.89 9.19
CA SER A 39 -13.48 12.86 10.03
C SER A 39 -14.97 12.71 9.68
N TRP A 40 -15.44 11.48 9.67
CA TRP A 40 -16.86 11.15 9.57
C TRP A 40 -17.46 10.79 10.93
N ASN A 41 -16.72 10.97 11.99
CA ASN A 41 -17.23 10.81 13.35
C ASN A 41 -18.15 11.97 13.72
N VAL A 42 -19.21 11.65 14.43
CA VAL A 42 -20.24 12.63 14.81
C VAL A 42 -19.75 13.43 16.01
N ASP A 43 -19.77 14.75 15.89
CA ASP A 43 -19.37 15.66 16.96
C ASP A 43 -20.28 15.57 18.20
N GLY A 44 -19.70 15.81 19.37
CA GLY A 44 -20.44 15.94 20.63
C GLY A 44 -21.05 14.62 21.14
N VAL A 45 -20.54 13.48 20.68
CA VAL A 45 -20.92 12.15 21.17
C VAL A 45 -19.99 11.74 22.28
N GLU A 46 -20.53 11.25 23.40
CA GLU A 46 -19.76 10.58 24.43
C GLU A 46 -19.22 9.24 23.90
N ARG A 47 -17.94 8.98 24.13
CA ARG A 47 -17.25 7.81 23.60
C ARG A 47 -16.66 7.01 24.74
N ASP A 48 -16.78 5.69 24.65
CA ASP A 48 -16.10 4.78 25.55
C ASP A 48 -14.58 4.92 25.40
N GLU A 49 -13.87 4.79 26.52
CA GLU A 49 -12.42 4.79 26.56
C GLU A 49 -11.89 3.39 26.92
N LEU A 50 -10.92 2.92 26.16
CA LEU A 50 -10.17 1.71 26.43
C LEU A 50 -8.69 2.09 26.60
N GLU A 51 -8.07 1.65 27.69
CA GLU A 51 -6.64 1.86 27.92
C GLU A 51 -5.86 0.55 27.77
N VAL A 52 -4.76 0.61 27.01
CA VAL A 52 -3.85 -0.52 26.79
C VAL A 52 -2.39 -0.08 26.93
N ASP A 53 -1.46 -1.02 27.12
CA ASP A 53 -0.04 -0.66 27.10
C ASP A 53 0.44 -0.34 25.69
N VAL A 54 0.08 -1.19 24.72
CA VAL A 54 0.50 -1.02 23.32
C VAL A 54 -0.68 -1.22 22.37
N LEU A 55 -0.90 -0.23 21.53
CA LEU A 55 -1.91 -0.25 20.48
C LEU A 55 -1.25 -0.39 19.11
N LEU A 56 -1.68 -1.37 18.32
CA LEU A 56 -1.20 -1.63 16.97
C LEU A 56 -2.31 -1.33 15.94
N VAL A 57 -2.09 -0.37 15.07
CA VAL A 57 -3.07 0.03 14.03
C VAL A 57 -2.75 -0.69 12.74
N GLY A 58 -3.63 -1.64 12.35
CA GLY A 58 -3.51 -2.54 11.20
C GLY A 58 -2.91 -3.90 11.55
N ALA A 59 -3.62 -4.99 11.21
CA ALA A 59 -3.18 -6.37 11.42
C ALA A 59 -2.36 -6.91 10.24
N GLY A 60 -1.38 -6.15 9.77
CA GLY A 60 -0.43 -6.59 8.75
C GLY A 60 0.76 -7.36 9.34
N ALA A 61 1.60 -7.94 8.46
CA ALA A 61 2.74 -8.75 8.86
C ALA A 61 3.72 -8.03 9.83
N ALA A 62 3.87 -6.71 9.72
CA ALA A 62 4.73 -5.92 10.61
C ALA A 62 4.20 -5.87 12.04
N ASN A 63 2.93 -5.46 12.22
CA ASN A 63 2.32 -5.35 13.52
C ASN A 63 2.11 -6.72 14.19
N LEU A 64 1.73 -7.75 13.44
CA LEU A 64 1.60 -9.10 14.01
C LEU A 64 2.95 -9.67 14.44
N ALA A 65 4.02 -9.42 13.67
CA ALA A 65 5.38 -9.79 14.09
C ALA A 65 5.84 -9.02 15.33
N LEU A 66 5.49 -7.72 15.42
CA LEU A 66 5.73 -6.90 16.61
C LEU A 66 4.98 -7.47 17.81
N ALA A 67 3.70 -7.76 17.67
CA ALA A 67 2.86 -8.31 18.74
C ALA A 67 3.42 -9.62 19.30
N ILE A 68 3.81 -10.55 18.41
CA ILE A 68 4.40 -11.83 18.79
C ILE A 68 5.72 -11.64 19.55
N ASP A 69 6.64 -10.81 19.02
CA ASP A 69 7.96 -10.60 19.65
C ASP A 69 7.83 -9.85 20.97
N LEU A 70 6.97 -8.83 21.04
CA LEU A 70 6.73 -8.06 22.25
C LEU A 70 6.08 -8.91 23.36
N ALA A 71 5.06 -9.70 23.03
CA ALA A 71 4.41 -10.60 23.98
C ALA A 71 5.39 -11.65 24.53
N ARG A 72 6.27 -12.20 23.69
CA ARG A 72 7.33 -13.12 24.12
C ARG A 72 8.34 -12.45 25.06
N ARG A 73 8.76 -11.21 24.76
CA ARG A 73 9.66 -10.43 25.62
C ARG A 73 9.03 -10.15 26.98
N ALA A 74 7.77 -9.72 26.99
CA ALA A 74 7.01 -9.49 28.22
C ALA A 74 6.94 -10.76 29.07
N LYS A 75 6.53 -11.88 28.48
CA LYS A 75 6.46 -13.17 29.16
C LYS A 75 7.82 -13.63 29.71
N ALA A 76 8.90 -13.43 28.95
CA ALA A 76 10.26 -13.78 29.38
C ALA A 76 10.74 -12.90 30.56
N ALA A 77 10.27 -11.65 30.64
CA ALA A 77 10.54 -10.73 31.75
C ALA A 77 9.61 -10.93 32.95
N GLY A 78 8.60 -11.82 32.86
CA GLY A 78 7.59 -12.02 33.88
C GLY A 78 6.57 -10.88 34.01
N ASN A 79 6.43 -10.08 32.94
CA ASN A 79 5.47 -8.97 32.88
C ASN A 79 4.24 -9.36 32.06
N GLU A 80 3.09 -8.82 32.47
CA GLU A 80 1.87 -8.86 31.66
C GLU A 80 1.72 -7.51 30.96
N LEU A 81 1.51 -7.53 29.65
CA LEU A 81 1.23 -6.36 28.82
C LEU A 81 -0.11 -6.53 28.13
N SER A 82 -0.92 -5.48 28.15
CA SER A 82 -2.11 -5.38 27.31
C SER A 82 -1.71 -4.90 25.92
N ILE A 83 -1.79 -5.79 24.93
CA ILE A 83 -1.46 -5.51 23.53
C ILE A 83 -2.73 -5.68 22.70
N LEU A 84 -3.15 -4.61 22.03
CA LEU A 84 -4.34 -4.60 21.19
C LEU A 84 -3.98 -4.29 19.74
N VAL A 85 -4.49 -5.09 18.80
CA VAL A 85 -4.39 -4.87 17.36
C VAL A 85 -5.76 -4.51 16.82
N LEU A 86 -5.89 -3.34 16.20
CA LEU A 86 -7.09 -2.92 15.47
C LEU A 86 -6.91 -3.17 13.97
N GLU A 87 -7.90 -3.80 13.33
CA GLU A 87 -7.95 -3.97 11.88
C GLU A 87 -9.31 -3.50 11.34
N LYS A 88 -9.27 -2.68 10.29
CA LYS A 88 -10.50 -2.13 9.69
C LYS A 88 -11.28 -3.14 8.84
N ALA A 89 -10.63 -4.20 8.35
CA ALA A 89 -11.26 -5.24 7.55
C ALA A 89 -12.23 -6.08 8.39
N GLU A 90 -13.23 -6.67 7.74
CA GLU A 90 -14.19 -7.61 8.35
C GLU A 90 -13.48 -8.82 9.01
N ASP A 91 -12.38 -9.28 8.43
CA ASP A 91 -11.55 -10.37 8.98
C ASP A 91 -10.07 -10.11 8.65
N ILE A 92 -9.19 -10.73 9.43
CA ILE A 92 -7.74 -10.55 9.27
C ILE A 92 -7.27 -11.10 7.92
N GLY A 93 -6.46 -10.29 7.23
CA GLY A 93 -5.93 -10.64 5.92
C GLY A 93 -6.78 -10.19 4.73
N TYR A 94 -8.05 -9.80 4.92
CA TYR A 94 -8.92 -9.40 3.80
C TYR A 94 -8.40 -8.18 3.03
N HIS A 95 -7.67 -7.28 3.67
CA HIS A 95 -7.07 -6.13 3.00
C HIS A 95 -5.58 -6.29 2.68
N THR A 96 -5.02 -7.50 2.87
CA THR A 96 -3.62 -7.79 2.54
C THR A 96 -3.46 -8.33 1.13
N LEU A 97 -2.60 -7.69 0.34
CA LEU A 97 -2.27 -8.08 -1.02
C LEU A 97 -0.76 -7.96 -1.22
N SER A 98 -0.13 -8.98 -1.79
CA SER A 98 1.29 -9.01 -2.15
C SER A 98 1.50 -9.74 -3.47
N GLY A 99 2.63 -9.51 -4.13
CA GLY A 99 3.07 -10.34 -5.26
C GLY A 99 3.20 -11.80 -4.87
N GLY A 100 3.67 -12.07 -3.64
CA GLY A 100 3.64 -13.39 -3.04
C GLY A 100 4.97 -14.16 -3.08
N VAL A 101 6.14 -13.49 -3.14
CA VAL A 101 7.44 -14.15 -2.90
C VAL A 101 8.07 -13.62 -1.62
N MET A 102 8.24 -14.47 -0.63
CA MET A 102 8.78 -14.17 0.69
C MET A 102 10.22 -14.68 0.85
N ASP A 103 11.11 -13.80 1.29
CA ASP A 103 12.42 -14.15 1.83
C ASP A 103 12.23 -14.64 3.28
N PRO A 104 12.68 -15.85 3.66
CA PRO A 104 12.34 -16.42 4.97
C PRO A 104 13.15 -15.85 6.14
N ARG A 105 14.17 -15.02 5.92
CA ARG A 105 15.08 -14.56 6.98
C ARG A 105 14.38 -14.03 8.22
N ALA A 106 13.45 -13.08 8.04
CA ALA A 106 12.73 -12.49 9.18
C ALA A 106 11.78 -13.49 9.84
N MET A 107 11.18 -14.39 9.07
CA MET A 107 10.34 -15.46 9.61
C MET A 107 11.16 -16.46 10.43
N ILE A 108 12.37 -16.79 9.98
CA ILE A 108 13.31 -17.63 10.74
C ILE A 108 13.72 -16.95 12.06
N GLU A 109 13.99 -15.65 12.03
CA GLU A 109 14.31 -14.91 13.27
C GLU A 109 13.14 -14.85 14.24
N LEU A 110 11.91 -14.60 13.74
CA LEU A 110 10.71 -14.49 14.55
C LEU A 110 10.25 -15.83 15.11
N MET A 111 10.20 -16.88 14.29
CA MET A 111 9.54 -18.15 14.62
C MET A 111 10.50 -19.32 14.82
N GLY A 112 11.79 -19.12 14.55
CA GLY A 112 12.84 -20.16 14.60
C GLY A 112 13.04 -20.86 13.24
N PRO A 113 14.11 -21.66 13.12
CA PRO A 113 14.48 -22.30 11.85
C PRO A 113 13.45 -23.34 11.38
N ASP A 114 12.61 -23.83 12.26
CA ASP A 114 11.54 -24.79 12.03
C ASP A 114 10.16 -24.12 11.73
N TRP A 115 10.14 -22.83 11.44
CA TRP A 115 8.93 -22.03 11.20
C TRP A 115 7.93 -22.67 10.22
N ASN A 116 8.44 -23.30 9.15
CA ASN A 116 7.62 -23.98 8.16
C ASN A 116 6.99 -25.27 8.75
N ALA A 117 7.72 -26.02 9.54
CA ALA A 117 7.21 -27.22 10.23
C ALA A 117 6.18 -26.87 11.32
N LYS A 118 6.12 -25.62 11.79
CA LYS A 118 5.10 -25.09 12.70
C LYS A 118 3.77 -24.76 12.02
N GLY A 119 3.60 -25.13 10.76
CA GLY A 119 2.35 -24.97 10.03
C GLY A 119 2.19 -23.63 9.34
N CYS A 120 3.25 -22.84 9.16
CA CYS A 120 3.18 -21.62 8.37
C CYS A 120 2.74 -21.93 6.92
N PRO A 121 1.69 -21.30 6.39
CA PRO A 121 1.08 -21.66 5.12
C PRO A 121 1.88 -21.14 3.93
N VAL A 122 2.81 -21.95 3.42
CA VAL A 122 3.53 -21.67 2.19
C VAL A 122 2.86 -22.37 0.99
N GLU A 123 2.89 -21.72 -0.17
CA GLU A 123 2.37 -22.29 -1.41
C GLU A 123 3.36 -23.22 -2.09
N ALA A 124 4.62 -22.78 -2.22
CA ALA A 124 5.70 -23.56 -2.78
C ALA A 124 7.07 -22.96 -2.45
N GLU A 125 8.11 -23.78 -2.40
CA GLU A 125 9.49 -23.31 -2.49
C GLU A 125 9.81 -22.90 -3.93
N VAL A 126 10.62 -21.85 -4.12
CA VAL A 126 11.02 -21.41 -5.46
C VAL A 126 12.05 -22.35 -6.06
N THR A 127 11.66 -23.01 -7.16
CA THR A 127 12.51 -23.98 -7.87
C THR A 127 13.01 -23.47 -9.22
N PHE A 128 12.38 -22.41 -9.76
CA PHE A 128 12.73 -21.85 -11.06
C PHE A 128 12.56 -20.33 -11.09
N ASP A 129 13.55 -19.62 -11.65
CA ASP A 129 13.56 -18.18 -11.87
C ASP A 129 13.82 -17.84 -13.33
N CYS A 130 13.11 -16.87 -13.88
CA CYS A 130 13.50 -16.20 -15.12
C CYS A 130 12.97 -14.76 -15.22
N VAL A 131 13.59 -14.02 -16.12
CA VAL A 131 13.10 -12.68 -16.54
C VAL A 131 12.87 -12.69 -18.05
N ASP A 132 11.63 -12.43 -18.46
CA ASP A 132 11.23 -12.34 -19.87
C ASP A 132 11.11 -10.87 -20.28
N PHE A 133 11.87 -10.43 -21.27
CA PHE A 133 11.69 -9.13 -21.89
C PHE A 133 10.71 -9.28 -23.06
N LEU A 134 9.49 -8.79 -22.88
CA LEU A 134 8.41 -8.89 -23.87
C LEU A 134 8.57 -7.83 -24.96
N ARG A 135 8.40 -8.25 -26.22
CA ARG A 135 8.56 -7.41 -27.40
C ARG A 135 7.30 -7.44 -28.26
N LYS A 136 7.09 -6.39 -29.06
CA LYS A 136 6.01 -6.35 -30.06
C LYS A 136 6.01 -7.61 -30.93
N GLY A 137 4.81 -8.03 -31.37
CA GLY A 137 4.64 -9.21 -32.23
C GLY A 137 4.82 -10.54 -31.51
N GLY A 138 4.56 -10.60 -30.22
CA GLY A 138 4.54 -11.86 -29.43
C GLY A 138 5.93 -12.43 -29.09
N ARG A 139 7.00 -11.74 -29.46
CA ARG A 139 8.38 -12.20 -29.19
C ARG A 139 8.78 -11.92 -27.75
N LYS A 140 9.63 -12.79 -27.19
CA LYS A 140 10.28 -12.56 -25.90
C LYS A 140 11.75 -12.90 -25.94
N LEU A 141 12.52 -12.22 -25.10
CA LEU A 141 13.90 -12.58 -24.80
C LEU A 141 13.96 -13.04 -23.34
N ARG A 142 14.35 -14.29 -23.09
CA ARG A 142 14.38 -14.89 -21.75
C ARG A 142 15.79 -14.92 -21.18
N ALA A 143 15.97 -14.29 -20.01
CA ALA A 143 17.13 -14.48 -19.17
C ALA A 143 16.82 -15.57 -18.12
N LYS A 144 17.67 -16.60 -18.05
CA LYS A 144 17.56 -17.70 -17.09
C LYS A 144 18.92 -18.11 -16.53
N GLY A 145 18.93 -18.74 -15.35
CA GLY A 145 20.15 -19.23 -14.71
C GLY A 145 21.14 -18.11 -14.40
N LEU A 146 22.34 -18.16 -14.95
CA LEU A 146 23.39 -17.15 -14.72
C LEU A 146 23.04 -15.76 -15.28
N PHE A 147 22.16 -15.69 -16.26
CA PHE A 147 21.74 -14.43 -16.89
C PHE A 147 20.61 -13.71 -16.14
N VAL A 148 20.00 -14.33 -15.13
CA VAL A 148 19.04 -13.66 -14.24
C VAL A 148 19.80 -12.67 -13.38
N PRO A 149 19.41 -11.37 -13.37
CA PRO A 149 20.04 -10.40 -12.48
C PRO A 149 19.97 -10.87 -11.02
N PRO A 150 21.01 -10.68 -10.22
CA PRO A 150 21.06 -11.19 -8.84
C PRO A 150 19.88 -10.83 -7.98
N GLN A 151 19.28 -9.65 -8.19
CA GLN A 151 18.10 -9.16 -7.46
C GLN A 151 16.85 -10.01 -7.71
N PHE A 152 16.74 -10.63 -8.89
CA PHE A 152 15.62 -11.47 -9.30
C PHE A 152 15.85 -12.97 -9.06
N LYS A 153 16.96 -13.34 -8.42
CA LYS A 153 17.18 -14.73 -7.99
C LYS A 153 16.40 -15.01 -6.71
N ASN A 154 15.57 -16.03 -6.75
CA ASN A 154 14.63 -16.35 -5.69
C ASN A 154 14.81 -17.74 -5.07
N HIS A 155 15.84 -18.49 -5.45
CA HIS A 155 16.15 -19.76 -4.80
C HIS A 155 16.34 -19.59 -3.28
N GLY A 156 15.68 -20.42 -2.49
CA GLY A 156 15.62 -20.32 -1.04
C GLY A 156 14.52 -19.37 -0.52
N ASN A 157 13.75 -18.74 -1.40
CA ASN A 157 12.53 -18.02 -1.06
C ASN A 157 11.30 -18.92 -1.27
N TYR A 158 10.15 -18.45 -0.77
CA TYR A 158 8.89 -19.16 -0.85
C TYR A 158 7.83 -18.33 -1.55
N ILE A 159 7.02 -18.98 -2.37
CA ILE A 159 5.76 -18.42 -2.88
C ILE A 159 4.73 -18.57 -1.77
N VAL A 160 4.03 -17.48 -1.46
CA VAL A 160 3.07 -17.41 -0.36
C VAL A 160 1.84 -16.60 -0.76
N SER A 161 0.72 -16.85 -0.10
CA SER A 161 -0.39 -15.90 0.02
C SER A 161 -0.18 -15.08 1.29
N LEU A 162 -0.09 -13.76 1.16
CA LEU A 162 0.07 -12.90 2.34
C LEU A 162 -1.17 -12.93 3.23
N HIS A 163 -2.36 -13.12 2.65
CA HIS A 163 -3.59 -13.36 3.38
C HIS A 163 -3.44 -14.52 4.37
N HIS A 164 -2.95 -15.68 3.91
CA HIS A 164 -2.75 -16.85 4.77
C HIS A 164 -1.65 -16.64 5.81
N ILE A 165 -0.55 -15.99 5.42
CA ILE A 165 0.55 -15.69 6.34
C ILE A 165 0.09 -14.81 7.52
N VAL A 166 -0.66 -13.73 7.26
CA VAL A 166 -1.09 -12.85 8.35
C VAL A 166 -2.16 -13.49 9.24
N ARG A 167 -3.02 -14.36 8.71
CA ARG A 167 -3.95 -15.14 9.53
C ARG A 167 -3.20 -16.07 10.47
N TRP A 168 -2.22 -16.78 9.97
CA TRP A 168 -1.39 -17.66 10.79
C TRP A 168 -0.59 -16.87 11.85
N LEU A 169 -0.02 -15.71 11.49
CA LEU A 169 0.66 -14.84 12.47
C LEU A 169 -0.32 -14.30 13.53
N LYS A 170 -1.57 -14.00 13.14
CA LYS A 170 -2.62 -13.60 14.09
C LYS A 170 -2.89 -14.72 15.09
N ASP A 171 -3.05 -15.96 14.64
CA ASP A 171 -3.27 -17.10 15.53
C ASP A 171 -2.10 -17.26 16.53
N GLN A 172 -0.85 -17.09 16.05
CA GLN A 172 0.34 -17.11 16.89
C GLN A 172 0.40 -15.95 17.91
N ALA A 173 -0.14 -14.78 17.58
CA ALA A 173 -0.22 -13.65 18.49
C ALA A 173 -1.28 -13.87 19.56
N GLU A 174 -2.47 -14.35 19.20
CA GLU A 174 -3.56 -14.68 20.13
C GLU A 174 -3.17 -15.79 21.12
N GLU A 175 -2.42 -16.81 20.70
CA GLU A 175 -1.86 -17.84 21.60
C GLU A 175 -0.93 -17.26 22.68
N LEU A 176 -0.40 -16.05 22.47
CA LEU A 176 0.44 -15.31 23.42
C LEU A 176 -0.35 -14.30 24.26
N GLY A 177 -1.67 -14.22 24.09
CA GLY A 177 -2.55 -13.32 24.83
C GLY A 177 -2.69 -11.92 24.22
N VAL A 178 -2.41 -11.76 22.92
CA VAL A 178 -2.64 -10.51 22.20
C VAL A 178 -4.10 -10.44 21.76
N ASP A 179 -4.75 -9.31 22.00
CA ASP A 179 -6.11 -9.04 21.52
C ASP A 179 -6.07 -8.55 20.08
N VAL A 180 -6.84 -9.18 19.19
CA VAL A 180 -6.91 -8.78 17.77
C VAL A 180 -8.36 -8.54 17.37
N TYR A 181 -8.70 -7.27 17.09
CA TYR A 181 -10.08 -6.84 16.81
C TYR A 181 -10.24 -6.45 15.34
N PRO A 182 -10.80 -7.31 14.49
CA PRO A 182 -11.22 -6.97 13.14
C PRO A 182 -12.52 -6.14 13.15
N GLY A 183 -12.77 -5.39 12.08
CA GLY A 183 -13.94 -4.53 11.95
C GLY A 183 -13.80 -3.16 12.61
N PHE A 184 -12.68 -2.85 13.25
CA PHE A 184 -12.44 -1.57 13.91
C PHE A 184 -11.51 -0.67 13.10
N ALA A 185 -12.08 0.36 12.47
CA ALA A 185 -11.35 1.31 11.66
C ALA A 185 -10.87 2.50 12.51
N ALA A 186 -9.55 2.66 12.70
CA ALA A 186 -8.98 3.85 13.33
C ALA A 186 -9.04 5.04 12.36
N THR A 187 -9.61 6.18 12.78
CA THR A 187 -9.85 7.36 11.94
C THR A 187 -9.08 8.59 12.38
N GLU A 188 -8.79 8.74 13.66
CA GLU A 188 -8.13 9.92 14.20
C GLU A 188 -7.02 9.53 15.16
N VAL A 189 -5.93 10.28 15.15
CA VAL A 189 -4.86 10.16 16.13
C VAL A 189 -5.16 11.07 17.32
N LEU A 190 -5.13 10.52 18.53
CA LEU A 190 -5.30 11.28 19.75
C LEU A 190 -3.96 11.84 20.22
N TYR A 191 -3.93 13.12 20.55
CA TYR A 191 -2.72 13.83 20.95
C TYR A 191 -2.86 14.51 22.30
N GLU A 192 -1.75 14.54 23.07
CA GLU A 192 -1.51 15.47 24.16
C GLU A 192 -0.29 16.34 23.80
N GLY A 193 -0.55 17.56 23.34
CA GLY A 193 0.48 18.37 22.65
C GLY A 193 0.92 17.73 21.34
N GLU A 194 2.20 17.36 21.24
CA GLU A 194 2.75 16.61 20.09
C GLU A 194 2.83 15.10 20.35
N ARG A 195 2.59 14.68 21.60
CA ARG A 195 2.61 13.27 21.99
C ARG A 195 1.38 12.54 21.47
N VAL A 196 1.58 11.41 20.82
CA VAL A 196 0.49 10.48 20.49
C VAL A 196 0.12 9.69 21.74
N VAL A 197 -1.18 9.69 22.07
CA VAL A 197 -1.73 8.98 23.24
C VAL A 197 -2.75 7.91 22.88
N GLY A 198 -2.97 7.66 21.59
CA GLY A 198 -3.91 6.64 21.11
C GLY A 198 -4.55 6.99 19.78
N VAL A 199 -5.65 6.32 19.46
CA VAL A 199 -6.49 6.62 18.30
C VAL A 199 -7.97 6.58 18.68
N GLN A 200 -8.79 7.28 17.90
CA GLN A 200 -10.23 7.15 17.89
C GLN A 200 -10.65 6.23 16.75
N THR A 201 -11.57 5.32 17.00
CA THR A 201 -12.17 4.49 15.95
C THR A 201 -13.35 5.20 15.31
N ARG A 202 -13.74 4.75 14.11
CA ARG A 202 -14.84 5.32 13.33
C ARG A 202 -16.18 4.96 13.93
N ASP A 203 -17.12 5.91 13.89
CA ASP A 203 -18.52 5.66 14.17
C ASP A 203 -19.12 4.71 13.12
N SER A 204 -20.01 3.84 13.54
CA SER A 204 -20.82 3.00 12.66
C SER A 204 -22.26 3.48 12.61
N GLY A 205 -22.99 3.11 11.55
CA GLY A 205 -24.38 3.53 11.39
C GLY A 205 -24.58 5.03 11.13
N VAL A 206 -23.66 5.66 10.39
CA VAL A 206 -23.81 7.03 9.89
C VAL A 206 -24.29 6.97 8.45
N ALA A 207 -25.40 7.67 8.13
CA ALA A 207 -25.95 7.74 6.78
C ALA A 207 -25.14 8.66 5.86
N LYS A 208 -25.33 8.57 4.54
CA LYS A 208 -24.65 9.40 3.53
C LYS A 208 -24.72 10.91 3.77
N ASN A 209 -25.81 11.37 4.36
CA ASN A 209 -26.04 12.78 4.67
C ASN A 209 -25.46 13.21 6.02
N GLY A 210 -24.82 12.29 6.76
CA GLY A 210 -24.24 12.52 8.08
C GLY A 210 -25.23 12.31 9.25
N ASP A 211 -26.47 11.92 8.99
CA ASP A 211 -27.44 11.63 10.04
C ASP A 211 -27.14 10.27 10.70
N ARG A 212 -27.54 10.13 11.96
CA ARG A 212 -27.44 8.85 12.68
C ARG A 212 -28.55 7.91 12.26
N LYS A 213 -28.19 6.69 11.89
CA LYS A 213 -29.14 5.59 11.66
C LYS A 213 -29.64 5.01 13.01
N PRO A 214 -30.72 4.21 13.00
CA PRO A 214 -31.20 3.55 14.24
C PRO A 214 -30.15 2.64 14.90
N GLN A 215 -29.23 2.08 14.13
CA GLN A 215 -28.12 1.23 14.60
C GLN A 215 -26.81 2.02 14.77
N PHE A 216 -26.88 3.31 15.00
CA PHE A 216 -25.69 4.13 15.24
C PHE A 216 -24.96 3.68 16.51
N GLU A 217 -23.67 3.44 16.37
CA GLU A 217 -22.76 3.17 17.49
C GLU A 217 -21.56 4.13 17.39
N PRO A 218 -21.25 4.87 18.45
CA PRO A 218 -20.07 5.72 18.46
C PRO A 218 -18.79 4.89 18.47
N GLY A 219 -17.78 5.34 17.73
CA GLY A 219 -16.44 4.82 17.87
C GLY A 219 -15.86 5.10 19.27
N MET A 220 -14.88 4.32 19.69
CA MET A 220 -14.23 4.46 21.00
C MET A 220 -12.89 5.20 20.89
N ASN A 221 -12.45 5.76 22.02
CA ASN A 221 -11.09 6.26 22.20
C ASN A 221 -10.22 5.15 22.78
N VAL A 222 -9.25 4.66 22.01
CA VAL A 222 -8.29 3.68 22.48
C VAL A 222 -7.00 4.41 22.84
N LYS A 223 -6.73 4.54 24.12
CA LYS A 223 -5.53 5.16 24.67
C LYS A 223 -4.43 4.13 24.88
N ALA A 224 -3.18 4.52 24.65
CA ALA A 224 -2.04 3.64 24.79
C ALA A 224 -0.78 4.38 25.23
N LYS A 225 0.11 3.69 25.95
CA LYS A 225 1.45 4.22 26.25
C LYS A 225 2.28 4.36 24.98
N VAL A 226 2.13 3.41 24.04
CA VAL A 226 2.74 3.45 22.71
C VAL A 226 1.72 3.00 21.65
N THR A 227 1.56 3.81 20.59
CA THR A 227 0.75 3.49 19.42
C THR A 227 1.66 3.17 18.23
N VAL A 228 1.43 2.05 17.53
CA VAL A 228 2.23 1.65 16.38
C VAL A 228 1.38 1.69 15.10
N PHE A 229 1.83 2.47 14.14
CA PHE A 229 1.17 2.63 12.85
C PHE A 229 1.75 1.65 11.83
N GLY A 230 1.04 0.55 11.58
CA GLY A 230 1.36 -0.46 10.58
C GLY A 230 0.27 -0.57 9.50
N GLU A 231 -0.27 0.56 9.05
CA GLU A 231 -1.41 0.67 8.14
C GLU A 231 -1.10 0.29 6.68
N GLY A 232 0.12 -0.17 6.41
CA GLY A 232 0.58 -0.49 5.06
C GLY A 232 0.82 0.76 4.20
N THR A 233 0.81 0.58 2.89
CA THR A 233 1.11 1.65 1.95
C THR A 233 0.17 2.85 2.15
N ARG A 234 0.73 4.06 2.21
CA ARG A 234 0.02 5.33 2.38
C ARG A 234 -1.08 5.24 3.45
N GLY A 235 -0.69 4.89 4.67
CA GLY A 235 -1.59 4.78 5.81
C GLY A 235 -2.43 6.04 6.01
N SER A 236 -3.72 5.88 6.31
CA SER A 236 -4.64 7.01 6.42
C SER A 236 -4.25 7.96 7.57
N LEU A 237 -3.94 7.39 8.73
CA LEU A 237 -3.45 8.15 9.88
C LEU A 237 -1.97 8.50 9.75
N THR A 238 -1.18 7.56 9.23
CA THR A 238 0.28 7.75 9.07
C THR A 238 0.61 8.94 8.18
N LYS A 239 -0.12 9.16 7.06
CA LYS A 239 0.12 10.32 6.20
C LYS A 239 -0.11 11.66 6.93
N GLY A 240 -1.17 11.71 7.75
CA GLY A 240 -1.47 12.88 8.58
C GLY A 240 -0.45 13.09 9.70
N LEU A 241 -0.03 12.01 10.35
CA LEU A 241 1.00 12.03 11.39
C LEU A 241 2.35 12.54 10.85
N ILE A 242 2.78 12.02 9.68
CA ILE A 242 4.02 12.46 9.01
C ILE A 242 3.96 13.95 8.71
N ALA A 243 2.86 14.42 8.10
CA ALA A 243 2.70 15.82 7.73
C ALA A 243 2.62 16.75 8.95
N LYS A 244 1.86 16.36 10.00
CA LYS A 244 1.68 17.17 11.21
C LYS A 244 2.97 17.36 12.00
N LEU A 245 3.80 16.30 12.08
CA LEU A 245 5.02 16.32 12.89
C LEU A 245 6.31 16.50 12.05
N GLY A 246 6.20 16.74 10.74
CA GLY A 246 7.35 16.96 9.86
C GLY A 246 8.31 15.77 9.81
N LEU A 247 7.78 14.52 9.86
CA LEU A 247 8.62 13.33 10.01
C LEU A 247 9.44 12.99 8.77
N ASP A 248 9.13 13.57 7.62
CA ASP A 248 9.82 13.42 6.34
C ASP A 248 10.73 14.61 5.99
N GLU A 249 10.94 15.53 6.90
CA GLU A 249 11.84 16.67 6.68
C GLU A 249 13.24 16.22 6.26
N GLY A 250 13.74 16.78 5.15
CA GLY A 250 15.04 16.44 4.59
C GLY A 250 15.11 15.09 3.87
N GLN A 251 14.00 14.35 3.80
CA GLN A 251 13.90 13.12 3.01
C GLN A 251 13.44 13.42 1.58
N ASN A 252 13.65 12.44 0.68
CA ASN A 252 12.95 12.46 -0.60
C ASN A 252 11.45 12.21 -0.36
N PRO A 253 10.54 12.80 -1.15
CA PRO A 253 9.16 12.37 -1.10
C PRO A 253 9.04 10.87 -1.40
N GLN A 254 8.08 10.19 -0.78
CA GLN A 254 7.78 8.81 -1.14
C GLN A 254 7.21 8.77 -2.55
N ILE A 255 7.65 7.81 -3.35
CA ILE A 255 7.11 7.48 -4.66
C ILE A 255 6.46 6.11 -4.63
N TYR A 256 5.50 5.89 -5.51
CA TYR A 256 4.67 4.69 -5.45
C TYR A 256 4.51 4.03 -6.82
N GLU A 257 4.24 2.75 -6.79
CA GLU A 257 3.75 1.97 -7.92
C GLU A 257 2.33 1.50 -7.62
N THR A 258 1.50 1.34 -8.67
CA THR A 258 0.23 0.61 -8.58
C THR A 258 0.43 -0.78 -9.12
N GLY A 259 0.18 -1.78 -8.28
CA GLY A 259 0.15 -3.20 -8.65
C GLY A 259 -1.28 -3.69 -8.78
N ILE A 260 -1.57 -4.38 -9.87
CA ILE A 260 -2.80 -5.13 -10.09
C ILE A 260 -2.44 -6.61 -10.05
N LYS A 261 -3.27 -7.40 -9.39
CA LYS A 261 -3.04 -8.83 -9.19
C LYS A 261 -4.31 -9.62 -9.47
N GLU A 262 -4.14 -10.77 -10.10
CA GLU A 262 -5.17 -11.82 -10.18
C GLU A 262 -4.60 -13.16 -9.67
N ILE A 263 -5.50 -13.98 -9.14
CA ILE A 263 -5.27 -15.41 -8.95
C ILE A 263 -6.05 -16.15 -10.02
N TRP A 264 -5.36 -17.04 -10.72
CA TRP A 264 -5.94 -17.88 -11.76
C TRP A 264 -5.95 -19.34 -11.35
N SER A 265 -7.04 -20.04 -11.63
CA SER A 265 -7.08 -21.50 -11.70
C SER A 265 -6.69 -21.92 -13.11
N ILE A 266 -5.78 -22.87 -13.24
CA ILE A 266 -5.25 -23.33 -14.53
C ILE A 266 -5.32 -24.85 -14.65
N PRO A 267 -5.27 -25.42 -15.89
CA PRO A 267 -5.25 -26.87 -16.08
C PRO A 267 -4.15 -27.56 -15.28
N GLU A 268 -4.45 -28.72 -14.69
CA GLU A 268 -3.63 -29.45 -13.74
C GLU A 268 -2.20 -29.73 -14.25
N GLU A 269 -2.06 -30.18 -15.51
CA GLU A 269 -0.73 -30.45 -16.08
C GLU A 269 0.15 -29.19 -16.11
N ARG A 270 -0.44 -28.03 -16.42
CA ARG A 270 0.26 -26.76 -16.41
C ARG A 270 0.56 -26.32 -14.99
N GLY A 271 -0.39 -26.50 -14.06
CA GLY A 271 -0.21 -26.21 -12.64
C GLY A 271 1.00 -26.96 -12.06
N LYS A 272 1.06 -28.26 -12.27
CA LYS A 272 2.21 -29.10 -11.85
C LYS A 272 3.55 -28.63 -12.45
N ARG A 273 3.55 -28.24 -13.74
CA ARG A 273 4.78 -27.76 -14.43
C ARG A 273 5.26 -26.42 -13.91
N LEU A 274 4.35 -25.54 -13.49
CA LEU A 274 4.66 -24.17 -13.06
C LEU A 274 4.81 -24.03 -11.55
N LEU A 275 4.48 -25.04 -10.75
CA LEU A 275 4.62 -25.00 -9.30
C LEU A 275 6.04 -24.58 -8.88
N GLY A 276 6.15 -23.58 -8.02
CA GLY A 276 7.44 -23.03 -7.58
C GLY A 276 8.17 -22.16 -8.61
N SER A 277 7.53 -21.86 -9.76
CA SER A 277 8.13 -20.99 -10.78
C SER A 277 7.92 -19.52 -10.44
N VAL A 278 8.97 -18.71 -10.60
CA VAL A 278 8.96 -17.24 -10.51
C VAL A 278 9.38 -16.66 -11.86
N ILE A 279 8.43 -16.07 -12.57
CA ILE A 279 8.65 -15.45 -13.87
C ILE A 279 8.36 -13.96 -13.75
N HIS A 280 9.38 -13.12 -13.94
CA HIS A 280 9.22 -11.69 -14.05
C HIS A 280 9.21 -11.28 -15.53
N THR A 281 8.46 -10.23 -15.86
CA THR A 281 8.43 -9.69 -17.22
C THR A 281 8.67 -8.20 -17.22
N ALA A 282 9.31 -7.70 -18.27
CA ALA A 282 9.49 -6.28 -18.55
C ALA A 282 9.24 -6.01 -20.06
N GLY A 283 9.12 -4.75 -20.45
CA GLY A 283 8.92 -4.35 -21.84
C GLY A 283 7.44 -4.12 -22.15
N GLN A 284 6.86 -4.81 -23.14
CA GLN A 284 5.46 -4.59 -23.52
C GLN A 284 4.48 -4.98 -22.40
N PRO A 285 3.35 -4.24 -22.24
CA PRO A 285 2.88 -3.08 -23.03
C PRO A 285 3.50 -1.74 -22.62
N LEU A 286 4.09 -1.60 -21.44
CA LEU A 286 4.63 -0.33 -20.92
C LEU A 286 5.81 0.20 -21.77
N GLY A 287 6.54 -0.69 -22.43
CA GLY A 287 7.70 -0.34 -23.25
C GLY A 287 8.92 0.03 -22.40
N THR A 288 9.52 1.19 -22.69
CA THR A 288 10.74 1.68 -22.04
C THR A 288 10.57 3.08 -21.42
N ARG A 289 9.35 3.59 -21.36
CA ARG A 289 9.05 4.96 -20.92
C ARG A 289 8.74 5.08 -19.45
N GLY A 290 8.25 4.01 -18.82
CA GLY A 290 7.88 3.98 -17.41
C GLY A 290 8.56 2.84 -16.65
N TYR A 291 8.54 2.91 -15.35
CA TYR A 291 8.95 1.82 -14.46
C TYR A 291 7.79 0.86 -14.27
N GLY A 292 8.05 -0.44 -14.38
CA GLY A 292 7.03 -1.46 -14.17
C GLY A 292 7.31 -2.74 -14.93
N GLY A 293 6.36 -3.66 -14.83
CA GLY A 293 6.42 -4.99 -15.44
C GLY A 293 5.46 -5.95 -14.77
N GLY A 294 5.42 -7.19 -15.24
CA GLY A 294 4.54 -8.22 -14.71
C GLY A 294 5.28 -9.33 -14.00
N TRP A 295 4.51 -10.13 -13.27
CA TRP A 295 4.98 -11.36 -12.66
C TRP A 295 3.99 -12.51 -12.87
N ILE A 296 4.50 -13.74 -12.85
CA ILE A 296 3.71 -14.97 -12.88
C ILE A 296 4.39 -15.95 -11.91
N TYR A 297 3.68 -16.33 -10.83
CA TYR A 297 4.19 -17.24 -9.80
C TYR A 297 3.30 -18.47 -9.69
N GLY A 298 3.91 -19.64 -9.75
CA GLY A 298 3.21 -20.92 -9.67
C GLY A 298 2.91 -21.33 -8.24
N MET A 299 1.63 -21.28 -7.87
CA MET A 299 1.10 -21.63 -6.55
C MET A 299 0.63 -23.09 -6.49
N SER A 300 0.44 -23.59 -5.29
CA SER A 300 -0.23 -24.88 -5.04
C SER A 300 -1.68 -24.90 -5.56
N GLY A 301 -2.28 -26.09 -5.67
CA GLY A 301 -3.68 -26.23 -6.10
C GLY A 301 -3.93 -25.81 -7.55
N ASN A 302 -2.93 -25.93 -8.44
CA ASN A 302 -3.05 -25.55 -9.84
C ASN A 302 -3.42 -24.07 -10.04
N ARG A 303 -2.84 -23.19 -9.23
CA ARG A 303 -3.09 -21.75 -9.28
C ARG A 303 -1.85 -20.97 -9.74
N LEU A 304 -2.09 -19.81 -10.33
CA LEU A 304 -1.08 -18.80 -10.62
C LEU A 304 -1.42 -17.48 -9.91
N SER A 305 -0.43 -16.88 -9.26
CA SER A 305 -0.47 -15.46 -8.92
C SER A 305 0.13 -14.70 -10.08
N ILE A 306 -0.66 -13.87 -10.74
CA ILE A 306 -0.18 -13.01 -11.81
C ILE A 306 -0.46 -11.56 -11.49
N GLY A 307 0.33 -10.65 -12.04
CA GLY A 307 0.03 -9.23 -11.92
C GLY A 307 0.96 -8.34 -12.71
N PHE A 308 0.64 -7.07 -12.66
CA PHE A 308 1.36 -6.02 -13.37
C PHE A 308 1.51 -4.79 -12.49
N VAL A 309 2.70 -4.23 -12.48
CA VAL A 309 3.05 -3.02 -11.69
C VAL A 309 3.40 -1.89 -12.65
N VAL A 310 2.94 -0.69 -12.32
CA VAL A 310 3.33 0.53 -13.02
C VAL A 310 3.62 1.66 -12.04
N GLY A 311 4.73 2.38 -12.24
CA GLY A 311 5.10 3.55 -11.45
C GLY A 311 4.14 4.72 -11.67
N LEU A 312 3.76 5.37 -10.58
CA LEU A 312 2.85 6.53 -10.62
C LEU A 312 3.58 7.84 -11.00
N ASP A 313 4.91 7.84 -11.06
CA ASP A 313 5.74 8.91 -11.63
C ASP A 313 5.69 8.95 -13.18
N HIS A 314 4.63 8.41 -13.76
CA HIS A 314 4.45 8.34 -15.20
C HIS A 314 3.92 9.68 -15.76
N PRO A 315 4.50 10.21 -16.87
CA PRO A 315 4.11 11.52 -17.39
C PRO A 315 2.75 11.56 -18.09
N ASP A 316 2.17 10.42 -18.45
CA ASP A 316 0.90 10.35 -19.16
C ASP A 316 -0.28 10.40 -18.18
N ALA A 317 -1.05 11.49 -18.21
CA ALA A 317 -2.22 11.68 -17.38
C ALA A 317 -3.34 10.65 -17.63
N LEU A 318 -3.37 10.04 -18.83
CA LEU A 318 -4.39 9.06 -19.21
C LEU A 318 -3.90 7.62 -19.06
N LEU A 319 -2.80 7.40 -18.33
CA LEU A 319 -2.31 6.06 -18.04
C LEU A 319 -3.37 5.26 -17.27
N ASP A 320 -3.69 4.10 -17.82
CA ASP A 320 -4.65 3.16 -17.22
C ASP A 320 -3.93 1.85 -16.84
N PRO A 321 -3.62 1.65 -15.54
CA PRO A 321 -2.95 0.44 -15.08
C PRO A 321 -3.71 -0.85 -15.41
N HIS A 322 -5.06 -0.81 -15.34
CA HIS A 322 -5.89 -1.97 -15.68
C HIS A 322 -5.81 -2.31 -17.17
N ALA A 323 -5.90 -1.29 -18.04
CA ALA A 323 -5.75 -1.50 -19.48
C ALA A 323 -4.37 -2.07 -19.84
N LEU A 324 -3.30 -1.60 -19.16
CA LEU A 324 -1.96 -2.17 -19.33
C LEU A 324 -1.89 -3.63 -18.86
N PHE A 325 -2.52 -3.96 -17.75
CA PHE A 325 -2.58 -5.33 -17.25
C PHE A 325 -3.31 -6.27 -18.21
N VAL A 326 -4.45 -5.85 -18.76
CA VAL A 326 -5.18 -6.61 -19.78
C VAL A 326 -4.36 -6.81 -21.04
N GLN A 327 -3.71 -5.76 -21.56
CA GLN A 327 -2.82 -5.87 -22.71
C GLN A 327 -1.62 -6.80 -22.45
N TRP A 328 -1.10 -6.80 -21.21
CA TRP A 328 -0.03 -7.70 -20.82
C TRP A 328 -0.50 -9.17 -20.81
N LYS A 329 -1.70 -9.45 -20.30
CA LYS A 329 -2.31 -10.79 -20.35
C LYS A 329 -2.49 -11.29 -21.79
N GLN A 330 -2.83 -10.37 -22.73
CA GLN A 330 -3.03 -10.67 -24.16
C GLN A 330 -1.70 -10.89 -24.92
N HIS A 331 -0.55 -10.57 -24.33
CA HIS A 331 0.72 -10.87 -24.96
C HIS A 331 0.89 -12.40 -25.10
N PRO A 332 1.19 -12.94 -26.33
CA PRO A 332 1.20 -14.41 -26.57
C PRO A 332 1.99 -15.22 -25.56
N ALA A 333 3.11 -14.69 -25.06
CA ALA A 333 3.94 -15.37 -24.07
C ALA A 333 3.31 -15.46 -22.68
N VAL A 334 2.32 -14.65 -22.37
CA VAL A 334 1.53 -14.68 -21.13
C VAL A 334 0.25 -15.47 -21.38
N ALA A 335 -0.47 -15.17 -22.45
CA ALA A 335 -1.71 -15.84 -22.82
C ALA A 335 -1.55 -17.37 -22.89
N GLU A 336 -0.44 -17.87 -23.44
CA GLU A 336 -0.09 -19.31 -23.47
C GLU A 336 -0.10 -19.95 -22.06
N LEU A 337 0.32 -19.20 -21.03
CA LEU A 337 0.35 -19.71 -19.65
C LEU A 337 -1.04 -19.71 -19.00
N LEU A 338 -1.94 -18.86 -19.47
CA LEU A 338 -3.31 -18.69 -18.95
C LEU A 338 -4.35 -19.51 -19.71
N GLU A 339 -4.01 -20.07 -20.87
CA GLU A 339 -4.93 -20.78 -21.76
C GLU A 339 -5.69 -21.89 -21.02
N GLY A 340 -7.03 -21.89 -21.14
CA GLY A 340 -7.91 -22.83 -20.46
C GLY A 340 -8.04 -22.62 -18.95
N GLY A 341 -7.49 -21.54 -18.43
CA GLY A 341 -7.67 -21.12 -17.05
C GLY A 341 -8.80 -20.08 -16.90
N GLU A 342 -9.10 -19.76 -15.63
CA GLU A 342 -10.11 -18.76 -15.26
C GLU A 342 -9.64 -17.90 -14.10
N VAL A 343 -10.10 -16.64 -14.04
CA VAL A 343 -9.85 -15.72 -12.93
C VAL A 343 -10.65 -16.14 -11.71
N VAL A 344 -9.96 -16.26 -10.57
CA VAL A 344 -10.60 -16.62 -9.28
C VAL A 344 -10.68 -15.40 -8.37
N ARG A 345 -9.65 -14.56 -8.38
CA ARG A 345 -9.55 -13.35 -7.53
C ARG A 345 -8.90 -12.21 -8.30
N TYR A 346 -9.29 -11.00 -7.93
CA TYR A 346 -8.71 -9.75 -8.42
C TYR A 346 -8.41 -8.81 -7.26
N GLY A 347 -7.36 -8.00 -7.39
CA GLY A 347 -7.05 -6.94 -6.43
C GLY A 347 -6.05 -5.94 -6.96
N ALA A 348 -6.01 -4.79 -6.31
CA ALA A 348 -5.03 -3.76 -6.59
C ALA A 348 -4.53 -3.12 -5.30
N LYS A 349 -3.23 -2.74 -5.30
CA LYS A 349 -2.59 -2.08 -4.17
C LYS A 349 -1.44 -1.21 -4.66
N THR A 350 -1.25 -0.05 -4.03
CA THR A 350 -0.01 0.70 -4.22
C THR A 350 1.13 0.11 -3.39
N ILE A 351 2.35 0.36 -3.82
CA ILE A 351 3.58 -0.14 -3.23
C ILE A 351 4.51 1.06 -3.03
N PRO A 352 5.08 1.30 -1.82
CA PRO A 352 6.03 2.39 -1.62
C PRO A 352 7.39 2.05 -2.26
N GLY A 353 7.81 2.84 -3.24
CA GLY A 353 9.01 2.60 -4.05
C GLY A 353 10.21 3.48 -3.73
N GLY A 354 10.06 4.50 -2.88
CA GLY A 354 11.10 5.49 -2.60
C GLY A 354 12.34 4.94 -1.89
N GLY A 355 12.22 3.83 -1.18
CA GLY A 355 13.33 3.17 -0.48
C GLY A 355 13.94 4.02 0.63
N TYR A 356 15.20 3.72 0.98
CA TYR A 356 15.88 4.26 2.17
C TYR A 356 15.83 5.79 2.32
N PHE A 357 16.01 6.55 1.25
CA PHE A 357 16.02 8.01 1.31
C PHE A 357 14.62 8.65 1.38
N SER A 358 13.56 7.88 1.29
CA SER A 358 12.16 8.33 1.42
C SER A 358 11.49 7.82 2.69
N MET A 359 12.26 7.18 3.59
CA MET A 359 11.73 6.71 4.88
C MET A 359 11.53 7.92 5.80
N PRO A 360 10.37 8.06 6.45
CA PRO A 360 10.16 9.07 7.47
C PRO A 360 10.95 8.74 8.75
N LYS A 361 11.00 9.66 9.69
CA LYS A 361 11.41 9.36 11.06
C LYS A 361 10.50 8.27 11.63
N LEU A 362 11.09 7.18 12.13
CA LEU A 362 10.37 5.95 12.47
C LEU A 362 9.58 6.00 13.78
N GLN A 363 9.81 7.03 14.61
CA GLN A 363 9.20 7.16 15.94
C GLN A 363 9.14 8.61 16.41
N GLY A 364 8.32 8.85 17.41
CA GLY A 364 8.22 10.08 18.18
C GLY A 364 7.64 9.82 19.56
N ASP A 365 7.16 10.86 20.23
CA ASP A 365 6.60 10.73 21.57
C ASP A 365 5.32 9.87 21.53
N GLY A 366 5.38 8.69 22.17
CA GLY A 366 4.27 7.75 22.26
C GLY A 366 3.96 6.96 20.98
N PHE A 367 4.80 6.98 19.94
CA PHE A 367 4.50 6.21 18.72
C PHE A 367 5.71 5.65 17.97
N CYS A 368 5.44 4.62 17.16
CA CYS A 368 6.33 4.07 16.13
C CYS A 368 5.59 3.85 14.80
N ILE A 369 6.32 3.83 13.66
CA ILE A 369 5.80 3.51 12.33
C ILE A 369 6.56 2.29 11.80
N VAL A 370 5.85 1.28 11.28
CA VAL A 370 6.45 0.01 10.83
C VAL A 370 5.94 -0.42 9.45
N GLY A 371 6.66 -1.32 8.80
CA GLY A 371 6.29 -1.91 7.53
C GLY A 371 6.22 -0.92 6.38
N ASP A 372 5.30 -1.15 5.45
CA ASP A 372 5.14 -0.31 4.25
C ASP A 372 4.74 1.14 4.58
N ALA A 373 4.10 1.38 5.74
CA ALA A 373 3.79 2.72 6.22
C ALA A 373 5.04 3.58 6.43
N ALA A 374 6.17 2.94 6.77
CA ALA A 374 7.49 3.56 6.87
C ALA A 374 8.39 3.32 5.64
N GLY A 375 7.90 2.65 4.60
CA GLY A 375 8.65 2.40 3.37
C GLY A 375 9.63 1.21 3.43
N PHE A 376 9.40 0.21 4.27
CA PHE A 376 10.22 -0.99 4.37
C PHE A 376 10.02 -1.96 3.19
N VAL A 377 10.31 -1.49 1.97
CA VAL A 377 10.19 -2.26 0.73
C VAL A 377 11.47 -2.16 -0.10
N ASN A 378 11.99 -3.30 -0.56
CA ASN A 378 13.12 -3.36 -1.49
C ASN A 378 12.60 -3.50 -2.93
N MET A 379 12.51 -2.40 -3.65
CA MET A 379 12.03 -2.36 -5.04
C MET A 379 12.97 -3.04 -6.04
N SER A 380 14.25 -3.17 -5.71
CA SER A 380 15.20 -3.90 -6.55
C SER A 380 14.93 -5.42 -6.55
N ARG A 381 14.46 -5.95 -5.41
CA ARG A 381 14.12 -7.37 -5.24
C ARG A 381 12.61 -7.63 -5.38
N LEU A 382 11.79 -6.58 -5.45
CA LEU A 382 10.33 -6.65 -5.40
C LEU A 382 9.82 -7.40 -4.16
N LYS A 383 10.40 -7.10 -2.99
CA LYS A 383 10.13 -7.79 -1.72
C LYS A 383 10.01 -6.80 -0.57
N GLY A 384 8.93 -6.95 0.21
CA GLY A 384 8.66 -6.14 1.41
C GLY A 384 8.34 -6.98 2.65
N ILE A 385 7.78 -8.19 2.50
CA ILE A 385 7.23 -8.99 3.62
C ILE A 385 8.28 -9.21 4.73
N HIS A 386 9.49 -9.64 4.38
CA HIS A 386 10.57 -9.87 5.36
C HIS A 386 11.07 -8.59 6.02
N LEU A 387 11.08 -7.47 5.30
CA LEU A 387 11.45 -6.16 5.84
C LEU A 387 10.37 -5.63 6.79
N ALA A 388 9.09 -5.82 6.44
CA ALA A 388 7.96 -5.49 7.28
C ALA A 388 8.00 -6.26 8.60
N ILE A 389 8.17 -7.59 8.56
CA ILE A 389 8.33 -8.44 9.75
C ILE A 389 9.53 -7.98 10.59
N LYS A 390 10.68 -7.72 9.96
CA LYS A 390 11.88 -7.26 10.68
C LYS A 390 11.67 -5.91 11.34
N SER A 391 11.02 -4.97 10.68
CA SER A 391 10.70 -3.66 11.27
C SER A 391 9.85 -3.78 12.52
N GLY A 392 8.86 -4.70 12.51
CA GLY A 392 8.04 -5.01 13.67
C GLY A 392 8.85 -5.55 14.84
N MET A 393 9.77 -6.50 14.60
CA MET A 393 10.63 -7.05 15.64
C MET A 393 11.55 -6.00 16.26
N LEU A 394 12.13 -5.12 15.44
CA LEU A 394 13.00 -4.04 15.92
C LEU A 394 12.23 -3.01 16.76
N ALA A 395 11.01 -2.69 16.36
CA ALA A 395 10.11 -1.84 17.13
C ALA A 395 9.69 -2.51 18.45
N ALA A 396 9.40 -3.83 18.43
CA ALA A 396 9.07 -4.59 19.63
C ALA A 396 10.18 -4.53 20.70
N GLU A 397 11.43 -4.67 20.27
CA GLU A 397 12.58 -4.55 21.17
C GLU A 397 12.68 -3.16 21.81
N ALA A 398 12.58 -2.09 20.99
CA ALA A 398 12.62 -0.72 21.47
C ALA A 398 11.46 -0.40 22.42
N ILE A 399 10.23 -0.84 22.09
CA ILE A 399 9.03 -0.65 22.92
C ILE A 399 9.17 -1.42 24.23
N SER A 400 9.64 -2.66 24.22
CA SER A 400 9.87 -3.44 25.43
C SER A 400 10.83 -2.73 26.39
N ASN A 401 11.93 -2.18 25.86
CA ASN A 401 12.92 -1.43 26.64
C ASN A 401 12.40 -0.07 27.13
N ALA A 402 11.48 0.54 26.39
CA ALA A 402 10.84 1.80 26.74
C ALA A 402 9.84 1.59 27.90
N LEU A 403 8.99 0.58 27.80
CA LEU A 403 8.02 0.21 28.83
C LEU A 403 8.72 -0.23 30.12
N ALA A 404 9.81 -1.02 30.03
CA ALA A 404 10.58 -1.44 31.20
C ALA A 404 11.27 -0.26 31.90
N ALA A 405 11.50 0.86 31.21
CA ALA A 405 12.05 2.08 31.80
C ALA A 405 10.98 3.09 32.23
N ASP A 406 9.71 2.78 32.03
CA ASP A 406 8.56 3.69 32.20
C ASP A 406 8.75 5.04 31.46
N ASP A 407 9.40 4.99 30.29
CA ASP A 407 9.70 6.15 29.44
C ASP A 407 9.40 5.82 27.98
N THR A 408 8.28 6.36 27.46
CA THR A 408 7.86 6.21 26.06
C THR A 408 8.02 7.51 25.27
N SER A 409 8.97 8.36 25.67
CA SER A 409 9.35 9.55 24.91
C SER A 409 9.98 9.18 23.56
N GLY A 410 9.92 10.09 22.61
CA GLY A 410 10.56 9.92 21.31
C GLY A 410 12.08 9.74 21.42
N ALA A 411 12.70 10.30 22.45
CA ALA A 411 14.13 10.11 22.76
C ALA A 411 14.43 8.66 23.15
N LYS A 412 13.58 8.03 23.95
CA LYS A 412 13.72 6.62 24.34
C LYS A 412 13.37 5.68 23.20
N LEU A 413 12.27 5.93 22.51
CA LEU A 413 11.83 5.16 21.34
C LEU A 413 12.80 5.31 20.14
N ALA A 414 13.72 6.29 20.13
CA ALA A 414 14.79 6.39 19.14
C ALA A 414 15.73 5.17 19.12
N GLU A 415 15.63 4.30 20.12
CA GLU A 415 16.26 3.00 20.08
C GLU A 415 15.82 2.17 18.87
N TYR A 416 14.59 2.29 18.41
CA TYR A 416 14.09 1.64 17.20
C TYR A 416 14.93 2.03 15.97
N THR A 417 15.16 3.32 15.74
CA THR A 417 16.04 3.77 14.65
C THR A 417 17.47 3.25 14.83
N ARG A 418 18.01 3.24 16.05
CA ARG A 418 19.36 2.73 16.30
C ARG A 418 19.48 1.23 16.00
N LEU A 419 18.46 0.44 16.38
CA LEU A 419 18.38 -0.99 16.07
C LEU A 419 18.24 -1.23 14.55
N PHE A 420 17.42 -0.43 13.88
CA PHE A 420 17.30 -0.50 12.42
C PHE A 420 18.63 -0.22 11.73
N GLU A 421 19.33 0.88 12.08
CA GLU A 421 20.63 1.25 11.50
C GLU A 421 21.72 0.18 11.72
N ALA A 422 21.60 -0.62 12.76
CA ALA A 422 22.51 -1.74 13.04
C ALA A 422 22.07 -3.08 12.40
N SER A 423 20.95 -3.13 11.70
CA SER A 423 20.34 -4.37 11.20
C SER A 423 20.67 -4.66 9.73
N TRP A 424 20.54 -5.94 9.35
CA TRP A 424 20.60 -6.34 7.94
C TRP A 424 19.52 -5.72 7.06
N ALA A 425 18.38 -5.32 7.66
CA ALA A 425 17.30 -4.66 6.93
C ALA A 425 17.74 -3.28 6.40
N LYS A 426 18.48 -2.53 7.21
CA LYS A 426 19.11 -1.27 6.78
C LYS A 426 20.16 -1.52 5.69
N ASP A 427 21.02 -2.51 5.87
CA ASP A 427 22.06 -2.81 4.88
C ASP A 427 21.46 -3.19 3.52
N GLU A 428 20.35 -3.95 3.54
CA GLU A 428 19.60 -4.30 2.34
C GLU A 428 19.01 -3.06 1.66
N LEU A 429 18.29 -2.22 2.40
CA LEU A 429 17.66 -1.00 1.86
C LEU A 429 18.70 0.04 1.42
N TYR A 430 19.75 0.23 2.20
CA TYR A 430 20.84 1.14 1.86
C TYR A 430 21.63 0.68 0.63
N GLY A 431 21.79 -0.63 0.46
CA GLY A 431 22.44 -1.25 -0.69
C GLY A 431 21.71 -1.01 -2.03
N VAL A 432 20.43 -0.61 -1.98
CA VAL A 432 19.61 -0.32 -3.18
C VAL A 432 19.00 1.09 -3.17
N ARG A 433 19.48 1.98 -2.32
CA ARG A 433 18.92 3.30 -2.00
C ARG A 433 18.67 4.25 -3.18
N ASN A 434 19.31 4.03 -4.32
CA ASN A 434 19.14 4.81 -5.54
C ASN A 434 18.52 4.00 -6.70
N PHE A 435 18.16 2.72 -6.47
CA PHE A 435 17.77 1.80 -7.54
C PHE A 435 16.53 2.31 -8.30
N ARG A 436 15.43 2.51 -7.60
CA ARG A 436 14.16 2.93 -8.19
C ARG A 436 14.27 4.33 -8.81
N GLN A 437 14.94 5.23 -8.14
CA GLN A 437 15.15 6.62 -8.56
C GLN A 437 15.94 6.72 -9.88
N GLY A 438 16.80 5.75 -10.18
CA GLY A 438 17.53 5.67 -11.44
C GLY A 438 16.61 5.54 -12.66
N PHE A 439 15.44 4.94 -12.50
CA PHE A 439 14.49 4.71 -13.58
C PHE A 439 13.60 5.91 -13.92
N ALA A 440 13.60 6.96 -13.12
CA ALA A 440 12.92 8.21 -13.45
C ALA A 440 13.43 8.84 -14.78
N GLU A 441 14.67 8.53 -15.17
CA GLU A 441 15.27 8.95 -16.45
C GLU A 441 15.01 7.95 -17.60
N GLY A 442 14.15 6.94 -17.40
CA GLY A 442 13.77 5.92 -18.36
C GLY A 442 14.53 4.59 -18.20
N PHE A 443 14.01 3.54 -18.82
CA PHE A 443 14.44 2.16 -18.63
C PHE A 443 15.92 1.90 -18.91
N PHE A 444 16.46 2.39 -20.04
CA PHE A 444 17.86 2.10 -20.41
C PHE A 444 18.87 2.78 -19.49
N ARG A 445 18.63 4.05 -19.14
CA ARG A 445 19.48 4.78 -18.19
C ARG A 445 19.40 4.18 -16.80
N GLY A 446 18.18 3.87 -16.35
CA GLY A 446 17.96 3.22 -15.07
C GLY A 446 18.64 1.85 -14.99
N SER A 447 18.54 1.03 -16.04
CA SER A 447 19.21 -0.28 -16.09
C SER A 447 20.74 -0.17 -16.06
N PHE A 448 21.30 0.81 -16.77
CA PHE A 448 22.75 1.08 -16.76
C PHE A 448 23.22 1.52 -15.37
N ASP A 449 22.50 2.47 -14.76
CA ASP A 449 22.82 2.96 -13.41
C ASP A 449 22.65 1.85 -12.35
N ALA A 450 21.59 1.03 -12.48
CA ALA A 450 21.39 -0.15 -11.63
C ALA A 450 22.59 -1.12 -11.70
N GLY A 451 23.14 -1.34 -12.90
CA GLY A 451 24.36 -2.12 -13.10
C GLY A 451 25.56 -1.53 -12.35
N ILE A 452 25.73 -0.21 -12.37
CA ILE A 452 26.81 0.46 -11.61
C ILE A 452 26.52 0.38 -10.11
N GLN A 453 25.28 0.52 -9.67
CA GLN A 453 24.89 0.40 -8.26
C GLN A 453 25.24 -0.98 -7.69
N MET A 454 25.09 -2.05 -8.46
CA MET A 454 25.47 -3.40 -8.05
C MET A 454 26.97 -3.53 -7.70
N ILE A 455 27.82 -2.78 -8.41
CA ILE A 455 29.28 -2.79 -8.20
C ILE A 455 29.68 -1.82 -7.09
N THR A 456 28.94 -0.74 -6.89
CA THR A 456 29.26 0.37 -5.98
C THR A 456 28.48 0.34 -4.66
N GLY A 457 27.86 -0.78 -4.29
CA GLY A 457 27.07 -0.91 -3.05
C GLY A 457 25.90 0.08 -2.97
N GLY A 458 25.14 0.23 -4.07
CA GLY A 458 23.95 1.07 -4.15
C GLY A 458 24.20 2.57 -4.40
N ARG A 459 25.47 2.99 -4.52
CA ARG A 459 25.79 4.40 -4.80
C ARG A 459 25.38 4.81 -6.22
N GLY A 460 25.71 3.97 -7.22
CA GLY A 460 25.52 4.31 -8.62
C GLY A 460 26.36 5.52 -9.04
N LEU A 461 25.84 6.33 -9.94
CA LEU A 461 26.47 7.56 -10.43
C LEU A 461 26.34 8.74 -9.45
N LYS A 462 25.42 8.67 -8.48
CA LYS A 462 25.16 9.72 -7.47
C LYS A 462 25.03 9.09 -6.08
N ALA A 463 25.59 9.72 -5.05
CA ALA A 463 25.47 9.24 -3.67
C ALA A 463 24.02 9.22 -3.17
N ARG A 464 23.25 10.24 -3.53
CA ARG A 464 21.80 10.35 -3.33
C ARG A 464 21.18 10.90 -4.61
N ARG A 465 20.12 10.25 -5.09
CA ARG A 465 19.27 10.76 -6.18
C ARG A 465 18.05 11.43 -5.58
N GLU A 466 17.82 12.65 -5.98
CA GLU A 466 16.58 13.36 -5.66
C GLU A 466 15.47 12.91 -6.60
N VAL A 467 14.26 12.86 -6.07
CA VAL A 467 13.02 12.60 -6.80
C VAL A 467 11.97 13.61 -6.37
N HIS A 468 10.92 13.74 -7.16
CA HIS A 468 9.74 14.53 -6.86
C HIS A 468 8.56 13.61 -6.55
N ALA A 469 7.50 14.14 -5.94
CA ALA A 469 6.29 13.39 -5.70
C ALA A 469 5.62 12.97 -7.02
N ASP A 470 5.00 11.80 -7.05
CA ASP A 470 4.49 11.17 -8.28
C ASP A 470 3.59 12.08 -9.12
N TYR A 471 2.64 12.76 -8.50
CA TYR A 471 1.71 13.65 -9.20
C TYR A 471 2.41 14.79 -9.96
N THR A 472 3.64 15.18 -9.57
CA THR A 472 4.40 16.25 -10.23
C THR A 472 4.97 15.85 -11.59
N TYR A 473 5.06 14.56 -11.86
CA TYR A 473 5.51 14.05 -13.16
C TYR A 473 4.40 14.05 -14.21
N THR A 474 3.12 14.07 -13.77
CA THR A 474 1.97 14.06 -14.67
C THR A 474 1.97 15.31 -15.54
N GLN A 475 2.07 15.11 -16.86
CA GLN A 475 2.03 16.19 -17.83
C GLN A 475 0.61 16.44 -18.29
N ALA A 476 0.31 17.72 -18.59
CA ALA A 476 -0.94 18.08 -19.24
C ALA A 476 -1.17 17.24 -20.51
N LYS A 477 -2.42 16.96 -20.76
CA LYS A 477 -2.98 16.03 -21.74
C LYS A 477 -2.13 15.86 -23.00
N ARG A 478 -1.38 14.79 -23.05
CA ARG A 478 -0.91 14.18 -24.29
C ARG A 478 -1.78 12.96 -24.48
N LEU A 479 -2.55 12.94 -25.54
CA LEU A 479 -3.41 11.82 -25.88
C LEU A 479 -2.62 10.53 -25.79
N ALA A 480 -2.95 9.68 -24.83
CA ALA A 480 -2.38 8.36 -24.70
C ALA A 480 -2.73 7.59 -25.97
N GLN A 481 -1.72 7.22 -26.73
CA GLN A 481 -1.87 6.31 -27.86
C GLN A 481 -1.77 4.85 -27.38
N LEU A 482 -2.38 4.56 -26.23
CA LEU A 482 -2.55 3.18 -25.81
C LEU A 482 -3.68 2.58 -26.66
N GLU A 483 -3.37 1.52 -27.38
CA GLU A 483 -4.40 0.71 -28.02
C GLU A 483 -5.36 0.25 -26.93
N LYS A 484 -6.66 0.51 -27.12
CA LYS A 484 -7.65 0.07 -26.15
C LYS A 484 -7.66 -1.46 -26.13
N PRO A 485 -7.60 -2.12 -24.97
CA PRO A 485 -7.69 -3.57 -24.91
C PRO A 485 -9.07 -4.03 -25.38
N THR A 486 -9.12 -5.22 -25.95
CA THR A 486 -10.37 -5.92 -26.21
C THR A 486 -10.68 -6.81 -25.01
N PHE A 487 -11.93 -6.85 -24.61
CA PHE A 487 -12.40 -7.72 -23.51
C PHE A 487 -13.08 -8.95 -24.09
N ASP A 488 -12.91 -10.10 -23.46
CA ASP A 488 -13.44 -11.39 -23.92
C ASP A 488 -14.22 -12.14 -22.84
N ASP A 489 -14.43 -11.52 -21.66
CA ASP A 489 -15.15 -12.03 -20.50
C ASP A 489 -14.64 -13.38 -19.95
N LYS A 490 -13.48 -13.83 -20.41
CA LYS A 490 -12.83 -15.08 -19.95
C LYS A 490 -11.47 -14.84 -19.32
N GLY A 491 -10.62 -14.09 -19.98
CA GLY A 491 -9.27 -13.79 -19.52
C GLY A 491 -8.95 -12.30 -19.54
N SER A 492 -9.76 -11.52 -20.26
CA SER A 492 -9.62 -10.07 -20.42
C SER A 492 -10.92 -9.38 -20.01
N MET A 493 -11.11 -9.21 -18.70
CA MET A 493 -12.31 -8.63 -18.10
C MET A 493 -12.24 -7.11 -18.05
N ASP A 494 -13.39 -6.45 -18.03
CA ASP A 494 -13.47 -5.03 -17.74
C ASP A 494 -13.27 -4.74 -16.24
N LYS A 495 -13.11 -3.45 -15.87
CA LYS A 495 -12.88 -3.05 -14.49
C LYS A 495 -14.00 -3.48 -13.52
N LEU A 496 -15.26 -3.48 -13.96
CA LEU A 496 -16.39 -3.80 -13.09
C LEU A 496 -16.47 -5.31 -12.82
N THR A 497 -16.23 -6.12 -13.84
CA THR A 497 -16.15 -7.58 -13.70
C THR A 497 -14.98 -7.96 -12.77
N ASP A 498 -13.84 -7.31 -12.92
CA ASP A 498 -12.69 -7.52 -12.02
C ASP A 498 -12.99 -7.10 -10.58
N VAL A 499 -13.69 -5.98 -10.38
CA VAL A 499 -14.12 -5.55 -9.03
C VAL A 499 -15.01 -6.62 -8.36
N TYR A 500 -15.89 -7.28 -9.10
CA TYR A 500 -16.66 -8.40 -8.56
C TYR A 500 -15.74 -9.52 -8.02
N HIS A 501 -14.66 -9.85 -8.72
CA HIS A 501 -13.66 -10.84 -8.26
C HIS A 501 -12.83 -10.37 -7.07
N SER A 502 -12.83 -9.08 -6.73
CA SER A 502 -12.17 -8.57 -5.53
C SER A 502 -12.96 -8.83 -4.25
N GLY A 503 -14.24 -9.20 -4.38
CA GLY A 503 -15.14 -9.36 -3.25
C GLY A 503 -15.40 -8.07 -2.47
N ALA A 504 -15.20 -6.89 -3.10
CA ALA A 504 -15.40 -5.62 -2.44
C ALA A 504 -16.87 -5.42 -2.06
N VAL A 505 -17.10 -5.18 -0.77
CA VAL A 505 -18.42 -4.88 -0.20
C VAL A 505 -18.29 -3.68 0.74
N HIS A 506 -19.13 -2.68 0.55
CA HIS A 506 -19.22 -1.51 1.43
C HIS A 506 -20.68 -1.27 1.79
N GLU A 507 -20.92 -0.75 2.98
CA GLU A 507 -22.22 -0.17 3.31
C GLU A 507 -22.51 0.97 2.33
N GLU A 508 -23.60 0.88 1.59
CA GLU A 508 -23.91 1.88 0.55
C GLU A 508 -24.42 3.19 1.14
N ASP A 509 -25.13 3.12 2.26
CA ASP A 509 -25.65 4.28 2.97
C ASP A 509 -24.69 4.70 4.09
N GLN A 510 -23.45 5.08 3.73
CA GLN A 510 -22.46 5.71 4.59
C GLN A 510 -21.81 6.90 3.88
N PRO A 511 -21.21 7.86 4.60
CA PRO A 511 -20.43 8.92 3.98
C PRO A 511 -19.29 8.34 3.15
N ALA A 512 -19.09 8.86 1.94
CA ALA A 512 -18.07 8.35 1.04
C ALA A 512 -16.67 8.52 1.64
N HIS A 513 -15.90 7.44 1.68
CA HIS A 513 -14.51 7.44 2.17
C HIS A 513 -13.51 8.02 1.16
N LEU A 514 -14.00 8.45 0.02
CA LEU A 514 -13.27 9.17 -1.03
C LEU A 514 -13.79 10.59 -1.09
N PHE A 515 -12.94 11.53 -0.72
CA PHE A 515 -13.32 12.93 -0.61
C PHE A 515 -12.61 13.77 -1.67
N VAL A 516 -13.37 14.56 -2.43
CA VAL A 516 -12.85 15.54 -3.39
C VAL A 516 -12.98 16.92 -2.78
N THR A 517 -11.88 17.53 -2.41
CA THR A 517 -11.87 18.78 -1.63
C THR A 517 -12.18 20.04 -2.44
N ASP A 518 -12.00 19.98 -3.76
CA ASP A 518 -12.29 21.06 -4.69
C ASP A 518 -12.91 20.50 -5.98
N PRO A 519 -14.22 20.18 -5.96
CA PRO A 519 -14.88 19.58 -7.12
C PRO A 519 -14.97 20.55 -8.31
N ASP A 520 -14.88 21.87 -8.09
CA ASP A 520 -14.92 22.86 -9.18
C ASP A 520 -13.71 22.73 -10.12
N ILE A 521 -12.54 22.33 -9.60
CA ILE A 521 -11.36 22.05 -10.42
C ILE A 521 -11.64 20.93 -11.43
N CYS A 522 -12.44 19.93 -11.07
CA CYS A 522 -12.76 18.81 -11.96
C CYS A 522 -13.41 19.29 -13.25
N VAL A 523 -14.31 20.27 -13.16
CA VAL A 523 -15.09 20.80 -14.29
C VAL A 523 -14.37 21.94 -15.00
N SER A 524 -13.73 22.85 -14.23
CA SER A 524 -13.16 24.08 -14.77
C SER A 524 -11.81 23.90 -15.45
N ARG A 525 -10.97 22.98 -14.95
CA ARG A 525 -9.56 22.83 -15.40
C ARG A 525 -9.17 21.41 -15.74
N CYS A 526 -9.48 20.44 -14.87
CA CYS A 526 -8.98 19.08 -14.98
C CYS A 526 -9.38 18.41 -16.31
N THR A 527 -10.62 18.64 -16.76
CA THR A 527 -11.12 18.15 -18.06
C THR A 527 -10.27 18.63 -19.22
N GLU A 528 -9.87 19.90 -19.24
CA GLU A 528 -9.08 20.48 -20.31
C GLU A 528 -7.59 20.15 -20.18
N GLU A 529 -7.03 20.25 -18.96
CA GLU A 529 -5.60 20.10 -18.72
C GLU A 529 -5.17 18.63 -18.73
N TYR A 530 -5.93 17.73 -18.10
CA TYR A 530 -5.52 16.33 -17.88
C TYR A 530 -6.50 15.28 -18.41
N GLY A 531 -7.73 15.68 -18.80
CA GLY A 531 -8.72 14.73 -19.34
C GLY A 531 -9.34 13.81 -18.29
N ASN A 532 -9.47 14.28 -17.06
CA ASN A 532 -10.06 13.57 -15.93
C ASN A 532 -9.34 12.23 -15.64
N PRO A 533 -8.07 12.28 -15.22
CA PRO A 533 -7.20 11.12 -15.09
C PRO A 533 -7.70 10.09 -14.07
N CYS A 534 -8.54 10.49 -13.12
CA CYS A 534 -9.11 9.60 -12.11
C CYS A 534 -9.90 8.41 -12.70
N GLN A 535 -10.54 8.57 -13.86
CA GLN A 535 -11.22 7.49 -14.58
C GLN A 535 -10.23 6.42 -15.09
N HIS A 536 -9.00 6.84 -15.39
CA HIS A 536 -7.97 6.01 -16.01
C HIS A 536 -7.11 5.32 -14.95
N PHE A 537 -6.51 6.08 -14.03
CA PHE A 537 -5.62 5.49 -13.04
C PHE A 537 -6.35 4.63 -12.00
N CYS A 538 -7.66 4.80 -11.79
CA CYS A 538 -8.42 3.94 -10.91
C CYS A 538 -8.61 2.54 -11.49
N PRO A 539 -8.13 1.46 -10.83
CA PRO A 539 -8.25 0.09 -11.34
C PRO A 539 -9.62 -0.52 -11.07
N ALA A 540 -10.56 0.22 -10.47
CA ALA A 540 -11.82 -0.31 -9.94
C ALA A 540 -13.06 0.48 -10.37
N ALA A 541 -12.98 1.29 -11.44
CA ALA A 541 -14.10 2.08 -11.95
C ALA A 541 -14.87 2.88 -10.87
N VAL A 542 -14.14 3.46 -9.92
CA VAL A 542 -14.73 4.28 -8.86
C VAL A 542 -15.18 5.63 -9.38
N TYR A 543 -14.40 6.21 -10.30
CA TYR A 543 -14.65 7.54 -10.84
C TYR A 543 -15.24 7.46 -12.24
N GLU A 544 -16.41 8.04 -12.42
CA GLU A 544 -17.08 8.14 -13.71
C GLU A 544 -17.30 9.61 -14.06
N TRP A 545 -17.08 9.94 -15.32
CA TRP A 545 -17.36 11.26 -15.84
C TRP A 545 -18.65 11.21 -16.66
N PRO A 546 -19.68 11.98 -16.30
CA PRO A 546 -20.95 11.96 -17.03
C PRO A 546 -20.75 12.36 -18.50
N THR A 547 -21.45 11.68 -19.41
CA THR A 547 -21.43 11.98 -20.85
C THR A 547 -22.35 13.13 -21.25
N GLU A 548 -22.97 13.79 -20.30
CA GLU A 548 -23.87 14.93 -20.51
C GLU A 548 -23.14 16.15 -21.08
N ALA A 549 -23.86 16.99 -21.82
CA ALA A 549 -23.29 18.17 -22.48
C ALA A 549 -22.72 19.23 -21.50
N LYS A 550 -23.14 19.19 -20.22
CA LYS A 550 -22.60 20.02 -19.14
C LYS A 550 -22.52 19.18 -17.86
N PRO A 551 -21.46 18.41 -17.69
CA PRO A 551 -21.30 17.61 -16.48
C PRO A 551 -21.17 18.51 -15.24
N THR A 552 -21.84 18.12 -14.16
CA THR A 552 -21.82 18.83 -12.87
C THR A 552 -20.64 18.42 -11.98
N GLY A 553 -19.81 17.47 -12.45
CA GLY A 553 -18.67 16.95 -11.72
C GLY A 553 -18.43 15.46 -11.96
N VAL A 554 -17.48 14.90 -11.24
CA VAL A 554 -17.19 13.46 -11.25
C VAL A 554 -18.21 12.72 -10.38
N VAL A 555 -18.70 11.58 -10.88
CA VAL A 555 -19.50 10.63 -10.09
C VAL A 555 -18.55 9.67 -9.39
N ILE A 556 -18.77 9.44 -8.10
CA ILE A 556 -17.95 8.56 -7.26
C ILE A 556 -18.77 7.34 -6.85
N ASN A 557 -18.39 6.17 -7.39
CA ASN A 557 -18.93 4.88 -7.02
C ASN A 557 -18.07 4.25 -5.92
N ALA A 558 -18.20 4.77 -4.69
CA ALA A 558 -17.34 4.39 -3.57
C ALA A 558 -17.42 2.89 -3.23
N SER A 559 -18.55 2.23 -3.53
CA SER A 559 -18.75 0.79 -3.32
C SER A 559 -17.79 -0.08 -4.16
N ASN A 560 -17.29 0.44 -5.29
CA ASN A 560 -16.33 -0.26 -6.14
C ASN A 560 -14.88 -0.18 -5.59
N CYS A 561 -14.63 0.61 -4.55
CA CYS A 561 -13.28 0.89 -4.09
C CYS A 561 -12.59 -0.35 -3.53
N VAL A 562 -11.45 -0.70 -4.11
CA VAL A 562 -10.59 -1.83 -3.70
C VAL A 562 -9.45 -1.39 -2.76
N HIS A 563 -9.53 -0.21 -2.18
CA HIS A 563 -8.58 0.35 -1.21
C HIS A 563 -7.12 0.42 -1.68
N CYS A 564 -6.89 0.58 -2.98
CA CYS A 564 -5.54 0.64 -3.56
C CYS A 564 -4.80 1.95 -3.27
N LYS A 565 -5.54 3.06 -3.04
CA LYS A 565 -5.02 4.41 -2.77
C LYS A 565 -4.29 5.09 -3.93
N THR A 566 -4.40 4.56 -5.14
CA THR A 566 -3.81 5.18 -6.33
C THR A 566 -4.28 6.62 -6.53
N CYS A 567 -5.57 6.89 -6.28
CA CYS A 567 -6.16 8.22 -6.46
C CYS A 567 -5.62 9.28 -5.48
N ASP A 568 -5.40 8.92 -4.23
CA ASP A 568 -4.80 9.77 -3.19
C ASP A 568 -3.34 10.16 -3.50
N ILE A 569 -2.68 9.42 -4.42
CA ILE A 569 -1.28 9.62 -4.80
C ILE A 569 -1.16 10.29 -6.17
N ALA A 570 -1.91 9.79 -7.16
CA ALA A 570 -1.71 10.14 -8.56
C ALA A 570 -2.50 11.37 -9.04
N ASP A 571 -3.44 11.88 -8.24
CA ASP A 571 -4.22 13.05 -8.63
C ASP A 571 -3.32 14.28 -8.81
N PRO A 572 -3.25 14.89 -10.02
CA PRO A 572 -2.33 15.99 -10.30
C PRO A 572 -2.63 17.27 -9.52
N TYR A 573 -3.85 17.44 -9.04
CA TYR A 573 -4.26 18.58 -8.21
C TYR A 573 -4.22 18.26 -6.71
N GLN A 574 -4.01 16.99 -6.33
CA GLN A 574 -4.04 16.52 -4.95
C GLN A 574 -5.34 16.91 -4.21
N ILE A 575 -6.48 16.81 -4.91
CA ILE A 575 -7.80 17.11 -4.37
C ILE A 575 -8.59 15.87 -3.96
N ILE A 576 -8.08 14.67 -4.28
CA ILE A 576 -8.70 13.42 -3.84
C ILE A 576 -8.02 12.96 -2.55
N GLU A 577 -8.79 12.80 -1.49
CA GLU A 577 -8.33 12.22 -0.23
C GLU A 577 -9.05 10.90 0.04
N TRP A 578 -8.27 9.85 0.27
CA TRP A 578 -8.76 8.56 0.72
C TRP A 578 -8.76 8.51 2.25
N THR A 579 -9.91 8.24 2.85
CA THR A 579 -10.07 8.00 4.28
C THR A 579 -10.54 6.57 4.52
N VAL A 580 -10.58 6.11 5.77
CA VAL A 580 -11.10 4.77 6.06
C VAL A 580 -12.64 4.74 5.97
N PRO A 581 -13.26 3.75 5.31
CA PRO A 581 -14.70 3.53 5.39
C PRO A 581 -15.12 3.04 6.78
N GLU A 582 -16.42 2.86 7.01
CA GLU A 582 -16.95 2.15 8.17
C GLU A 582 -16.29 0.77 8.29
N GLY A 583 -16.03 0.34 9.52
CA GLY A 583 -15.34 -0.91 9.80
C GLY A 583 -16.06 -2.12 9.17
N GLY A 584 -15.28 -3.09 8.70
CA GLY A 584 -15.78 -4.27 7.98
C GLY A 584 -15.93 -4.07 6.47
N GLY A 585 -16.02 -2.82 5.97
CA GLY A 585 -16.13 -2.55 4.53
C GLY A 585 -14.82 -2.68 3.77
N GLY A 586 -14.88 -3.09 2.50
CA GLY A 586 -13.74 -3.16 1.59
C GLY A 586 -13.61 -4.46 0.81
N PRO A 587 -12.47 -4.66 0.12
CA PRO A 587 -12.20 -5.87 -0.64
C PRO A 587 -11.96 -7.09 0.28
N LYS A 588 -12.16 -8.30 -0.30
CA LYS A 588 -11.86 -9.57 0.37
C LYS A 588 -10.78 -10.30 -0.42
N TYR A 589 -9.52 -9.95 -0.17
CA TYR A 589 -8.35 -10.48 -0.86
C TYR A 589 -7.97 -11.89 -0.38
N ILE A 590 -8.93 -12.80 -0.44
CA ILE A 590 -8.72 -14.21 -0.07
C ILE A 590 -7.72 -14.83 -1.05
N ASP A 591 -6.76 -15.59 -0.56
CA ASP A 591 -5.67 -16.26 -1.31
C ASP A 591 -4.64 -15.31 -1.97
N MET A 592 -4.63 -14.00 -1.68
CA MET A 592 -3.78 -13.00 -2.35
C MET A 592 -2.54 -12.56 -1.56
#